data_130696c46c1c9008b584db9b3e7f6498
#
_entry.id   130696c46c1c9008b584db9b3e7f6498
#
_cell.length_a   1.000
_cell.length_b   1.000
_cell.length_c   1.000
_cell.angle_alpha   90.00
_cell.angle_beta   90.00
_cell.angle_gamma   90.00
#
_symmetry.space_group_name_H-M   'P 1'
#
loop_
_entity.id
_entity.type
_entity.pdbx_description
1 polymer ?
#
loop_
_entity_poly.entity_id
_entity_poly.type
_entity_poly.pdbx_seq_one_letter_code
_entity_poly.pdbx_strand_id
1 'polypeptide(L)'
;GIFAPLGAGDQGFVRIQGRVQRGPEAPPPPTTEILLDMREEMRKFVISIAKYARTHRPNFRVVARGGLDLLVKRDDIDETKSSPARSYMRALDGLVAEGLFFTERRPGTPPPPERQVRMIGLAEFAKKNGIRVMTLDYGSGPEHVDKARGEANRRGFISLVTDRPLIDMAALPIYPKRPFGENATS
;
A
#
# COMPACT_ATOMS: atom_id res chain seq x y z
N GLY A 1 -1.08 13.70 -3.98
CA GLY A 1 -0.60 12.35 -3.84
C GLY A 1 0.39 12.00 -4.93
N ILE A 2 1.67 11.90 -4.56
CA ILE A 2 2.72 11.46 -5.48
C ILE A 2 2.89 9.96 -5.26
N PHE A 3 2.05 9.15 -5.89
CA PHE A 3 2.32 7.75 -6.05
C PHE A 3 1.95 7.36 -7.46
N ALA A 4 2.98 7.37 -8.34
CA ALA A 4 2.87 6.67 -9.60
C ALA A 4 2.69 5.17 -9.32
N PRO A 5 1.77 4.46 -9.99
CA PRO A 5 1.68 3.03 -9.87
C PRO A 5 3.01 2.46 -10.40
N LEU A 6 3.72 1.72 -9.56
CA LEU A 6 4.80 0.87 -10.03
C LEU A 6 4.17 -0.10 -11.03
N GLY A 7 4.51 0.07 -12.31
CA GLY A 7 4.02 -0.78 -13.38
C GLY A 7 4.26 -2.25 -13.03
N ALA A 8 3.41 -3.10 -13.55
CA ALA A 8 3.42 -4.55 -13.38
C ALA A 8 4.69 -5.18 -13.98
N GLY A 9 5.82 -4.96 -13.34
CA GLY A 9 7.08 -5.64 -13.55
C GLY A 9 7.48 -6.25 -12.24
N ASP A 10 7.63 -7.55 -12.23
CA ASP A 10 7.81 -8.40 -11.05
C ASP A 10 9.17 -8.25 -10.35
N GLN A 11 9.95 -7.23 -10.70
CA GLN A 11 11.29 -7.00 -10.15
C GLN A 11 11.38 -5.61 -9.53
N GLY A 12 11.31 -5.56 -8.18
CA GLY A 12 11.46 -4.34 -7.40
C GLY A 12 12.89 -3.78 -7.35
N PHE A 13 13.74 -4.10 -8.33
CA PHE A 13 15.12 -3.67 -8.42
C PHE A 13 15.34 -2.75 -9.61
N VAL A 14 16.04 -1.65 -9.39
CA VAL A 14 16.52 -0.76 -10.45
C VAL A 14 18.04 -0.87 -10.52
N ARG A 15 18.55 -1.16 -11.71
CA ARG A 15 19.99 -1.19 -11.95
C ARG A 15 20.48 0.22 -12.21
N ILE A 16 21.35 0.75 -11.36
CA ILE A 16 22.00 2.04 -11.56
C ILE A 16 23.44 1.79 -12.00
N GLN A 17 23.77 2.22 -13.23
CA GLN A 17 25.14 2.19 -13.73
C GLN A 17 25.81 3.53 -13.45
N GLY A 18 26.77 3.54 -12.56
CA GLY A 18 27.62 4.71 -12.32
C GLY A 18 28.83 4.69 -13.26
N ARG A 19 28.97 5.67 -14.13
CA ARG A 19 30.15 5.86 -14.98
C ARG A 19 31.02 6.98 -14.44
N VAL A 20 32.21 6.64 -13.96
CA VAL A 20 33.24 7.63 -13.62
C VAL A 20 34.11 7.84 -14.84
N GLN A 21 34.08 9.05 -15.41
CA GLN A 21 35.00 9.42 -16.49
C GLN A 21 36.38 9.73 -15.92
N ARG A 22 37.38 8.97 -16.33
CA ARG A 22 38.82 9.30 -16.17
C ARG A 22 39.44 9.45 -17.51
N GLY A 23 40.53 10.25 -17.58
CA GLY A 23 41.26 10.54 -18.80
C GLY A 23 41.83 9.31 -19.50
N PRO A 24 42.44 9.46 -20.69
CA PRO A 24 42.62 8.40 -21.71
C PRO A 24 43.58 7.26 -21.39
N GLU A 25 44.22 7.19 -20.20
CA GLU A 25 45.29 6.21 -19.95
C GLU A 25 45.04 5.20 -18.79
N ALA A 26 43.89 5.24 -18.16
CA ALA A 26 43.60 4.27 -17.09
C ALA A 26 42.53 3.25 -17.53
N PRO A 27 42.69 1.95 -17.23
CA PRO A 27 41.64 0.99 -17.48
C PRO A 27 40.36 1.46 -16.73
N PRO A 28 39.18 1.27 -17.35
CA PRO A 28 37.95 1.70 -16.70
C PRO A 28 37.82 1.01 -15.33
N PRO A 29 37.49 1.77 -14.29
CA PRO A 29 37.26 1.18 -12.97
C PRO A 29 36.14 0.14 -13.08
N PRO A 30 36.17 -0.93 -12.27
CA PRO A 30 35.11 -1.90 -12.28
C PRO A 30 33.77 -1.18 -12.07
N THR A 31 32.83 -1.41 -12.98
CA THR A 31 31.50 -0.85 -12.86
C THR A 31 30.82 -1.51 -11.68
N THR A 32 30.69 -0.78 -10.59
CA THR A 32 29.92 -1.27 -9.44
C THR A 32 28.45 -1.13 -9.81
N GLU A 33 27.80 -2.24 -10.11
CA GLU A 33 26.33 -2.26 -10.25
C GLU A 33 25.71 -2.23 -8.86
N ILE A 34 25.00 -1.15 -8.54
CA ILE A 34 24.22 -1.05 -7.33
C ILE A 34 22.80 -1.49 -7.68
N LEU A 35 22.40 -2.66 -7.18
CA LEU A 35 21.00 -3.09 -7.22
C LEU A 35 20.25 -2.38 -6.09
N LEU A 36 19.36 -1.47 -6.46
CA LEU A 36 18.55 -0.74 -5.51
C LEU A 36 17.22 -1.47 -5.31
N ASP A 37 16.96 -1.97 -4.10
CA ASP A 37 15.64 -2.48 -3.73
C ASP A 37 14.67 -1.31 -3.52
N MET A 38 13.88 -1.02 -4.53
CA MET A 38 12.89 0.07 -4.50
C MET A 38 11.83 -0.12 -3.41
N ARG A 39 11.52 -1.36 -3.04
CA ARG A 39 10.58 -1.63 -1.94
C ARG A 39 11.20 -1.25 -0.59
N GLU A 40 12.48 -1.58 -0.38
CA GLU A 40 13.18 -1.20 0.84
C GLU A 40 13.38 0.31 0.91
N GLU A 41 13.69 0.97 -0.19
CA GLU A 41 13.81 2.43 -0.24
C GLU A 41 12.46 3.11 0.06
N MET A 42 11.36 2.59 -0.47
CA MET A 42 10.03 3.10 -0.14
C MET A 42 9.69 2.90 1.34
N ARG A 43 10.05 1.76 1.94
CA ARG A 43 9.87 1.56 3.40
C ARG A 43 10.67 2.58 4.20
N LYS A 44 11.94 2.78 3.88
CA LYS A 44 12.82 3.77 4.52
C LYS A 44 12.24 5.19 4.42
N PHE A 45 11.72 5.54 3.23
CA PHE A 45 11.11 6.84 2.98
C PHE A 45 9.90 7.08 3.90
N VAL A 46 8.97 6.14 3.95
CA VAL A 46 7.77 6.24 4.81
C VAL A 46 8.15 6.29 6.30
N ILE A 47 9.12 5.47 6.72
CA ILE A 47 9.64 5.47 8.10
C ILE A 47 10.22 6.86 8.44
N SER A 48 10.98 7.45 7.53
CA SER A 48 11.58 8.77 7.71
C SER A 48 10.53 9.86 7.85
N ILE A 49 9.48 9.85 7.01
CA ILE A 49 8.35 10.76 7.10
C ILE A 49 7.66 10.63 8.46
N ALA A 50 7.34 9.39 8.86
CA ALA A 50 6.67 9.13 10.13
C ALA A 50 7.49 9.63 11.33
N LYS A 51 8.80 9.35 11.32
CA LYS A 51 9.73 9.81 12.35
C LYS A 51 9.78 11.33 12.41
N TYR A 52 10.00 11.98 11.27
CA TYR A 52 10.06 13.44 11.19
C TYR A 52 8.77 14.10 11.67
N ALA A 53 7.62 13.66 11.15
CA ALA A 53 6.33 14.23 11.51
C ALA A 53 6.03 14.09 13.02
N ARG A 54 6.35 12.93 13.61
CA ARG A 54 6.11 12.69 15.03
C ARG A 54 7.09 13.42 15.96
N THR A 55 8.25 13.85 15.46
CA THR A 55 9.14 14.76 16.21
C THR A 55 8.48 16.11 16.46
N HIS A 56 7.71 16.59 15.49
CA HIS A 56 7.02 17.88 15.58
C HIS A 56 5.60 17.76 16.16
N ARG A 57 4.94 16.64 15.88
CA ARG A 57 3.58 16.33 16.36
C ARG A 57 3.49 14.87 16.79
N PRO A 58 3.67 14.58 18.08
CA PRO A 58 3.72 13.19 18.58
C PRO A 58 2.52 12.32 18.17
N ASN A 59 1.34 12.91 18.04
CA ASN A 59 0.10 12.23 17.64
C ASN A 59 -0.13 12.20 16.12
N PHE A 60 0.88 12.54 15.31
CA PHE A 60 0.74 12.52 13.85
C PHE A 60 0.47 11.11 13.34
N ARG A 61 -0.62 10.97 12.57
CA ARG A 61 -1.04 9.68 12.02
C ARG A 61 -0.54 9.52 10.59
N VAL A 62 0.02 8.35 10.32
CA VAL A 62 0.51 7.97 8.99
C VAL A 62 -0.39 6.88 8.42
N VAL A 63 -1.06 7.21 7.32
CA VAL A 63 -1.91 6.28 6.58
C VAL A 63 -1.32 6.09 5.19
N ALA A 64 -0.92 4.88 4.85
CA ALA A 64 -0.45 4.56 3.51
C ALA A 64 -1.61 4.15 2.60
N ARG A 65 -1.62 4.63 1.35
CA ARG A 65 -2.53 4.15 0.31
C ARG A 65 -1.78 3.24 -0.64
N GLY A 66 -2.25 2.00 -0.78
CA GLY A 66 -1.56 0.98 -1.55
C GLY A 66 -0.35 0.38 -0.83
N GLY A 67 0.51 -0.32 -1.58
CA GLY A 67 1.76 -0.85 -1.04
C GLY A 67 1.60 -2.00 -0.04
N LEU A 68 0.56 -2.83 -0.17
CA LEU A 68 0.38 -4.03 0.66
C LEU A 68 1.64 -4.93 0.65
N ASP A 69 2.32 -5.01 -0.48
CA ASP A 69 3.55 -5.78 -0.62
C ASP A 69 4.73 -5.25 0.20
N LEU A 70 4.66 -4.00 0.67
CA LEU A 70 5.68 -3.42 1.56
C LEU A 70 5.61 -3.94 2.99
N LEU A 71 4.51 -4.61 3.36
CA LEU A 71 4.33 -5.21 4.70
C LEU A 71 5.27 -6.39 4.93
N VAL A 72 5.78 -7.00 3.86
CA VAL A 72 6.68 -8.15 3.92
C VAL A 72 7.97 -7.85 3.15
N LYS A 73 9.08 -8.37 3.67
CA LYS A 73 10.38 -8.39 2.99
C LYS A 73 10.55 -9.75 2.34
N ARG A 74 10.98 -9.78 1.11
CA ARG A 74 11.44 -11.02 0.46
C ARG A 74 12.86 -11.32 0.93
N ASP A 75 13.18 -12.59 1.01
CA ASP A 75 14.56 -13.02 1.25
C ASP A 75 15.36 -12.85 -0.05
N ASP A 76 16.57 -12.30 0.04
CA ASP A 76 17.42 -12.05 -1.13
C ASP A 76 17.99 -13.36 -1.74
N ILE A 77 18.00 -14.44 -0.96
CA ILE A 77 18.55 -15.74 -1.35
C ILE A 77 17.41 -16.69 -1.77
N ASP A 78 16.29 -16.64 -1.08
CA ASP A 78 15.14 -17.50 -1.30
C ASP A 78 13.86 -16.67 -1.41
N GLU A 79 13.48 -16.35 -2.64
CA GLU A 79 12.29 -15.53 -2.93
C GLU A 79 10.97 -16.13 -2.41
N THR A 80 10.96 -17.44 -2.10
CA THR A 80 9.80 -18.11 -1.50
C THR A 80 9.62 -17.74 -0.04
N LYS A 81 10.70 -17.28 0.62
CA LYS A 81 10.68 -16.85 2.01
C LYS A 81 10.39 -15.38 2.12
N SER A 82 9.53 -15.04 3.04
CA SER A 82 9.23 -13.65 3.38
C SER A 82 9.19 -13.45 4.88
N SER A 83 9.58 -12.26 5.31
CA SER A 83 9.56 -11.85 6.71
C SER A 83 8.78 -10.55 6.90
N PRO A 84 8.18 -10.32 8.07
CA PRO A 84 7.48 -9.08 8.37
C PRO A 84 8.38 -7.85 8.29
N ALA A 85 7.96 -6.82 7.60
CA ALA A 85 8.63 -5.52 7.57
C ALA A 85 8.30 -4.69 8.83
N ARG A 86 8.71 -5.18 10.01
CA ARG A 86 8.29 -4.69 11.34
C ARG A 86 8.47 -3.18 11.54
N SER A 87 9.60 -2.61 11.10
CA SER A 87 9.87 -1.18 11.25
C SER A 87 8.93 -0.33 10.41
N TYR A 88 8.64 -0.77 9.19
CA TYR A 88 7.64 -0.14 8.33
C TYR A 88 6.23 -0.21 8.92
N MET A 89 5.83 -1.39 9.38
CA MET A 89 4.51 -1.57 10.00
C MET A 89 4.32 -0.68 11.23
N ARG A 90 5.36 -0.52 12.08
CA ARG A 90 5.30 0.39 13.23
C ARG A 90 5.22 1.87 12.86
N ALA A 91 5.63 2.22 11.64
CA ALA A 91 5.51 3.59 11.15
C ALA A 91 4.06 3.94 10.75
N LEU A 92 3.23 2.93 10.46
CA LEU A 92 1.85 3.11 9.98
C LEU A 92 0.83 3.07 11.11
N ASP A 93 -0.16 3.96 11.04
CA ASP A 93 -1.39 3.91 11.84
C ASP A 93 -2.56 3.29 11.05
N GLY A 94 -2.50 3.40 9.72
CA GLY A 94 -3.51 2.86 8.83
C GLY A 94 -2.98 2.53 7.45
N LEU A 95 -3.76 1.74 6.73
CA LEU A 95 -3.47 1.31 5.37
C LEU A 95 -4.77 1.30 4.56
N VAL A 96 -4.75 1.93 3.38
CA VAL A 96 -5.84 1.86 2.42
C VAL A 96 -5.50 0.81 1.36
N ALA A 97 -6.24 -0.31 1.38
CA ALA A 97 -6.18 -1.34 0.36
C ALA A 97 -7.14 -0.99 -0.78
N GLU A 98 -6.61 -0.63 -1.93
CA GLU A 98 -7.39 -0.17 -3.07
C GLU A 98 -7.70 -1.31 -4.04
N GLY A 99 -8.96 -1.40 -4.47
CA GLY A 99 -9.40 -2.42 -5.41
C GLY A 99 -9.32 -3.83 -4.85
N LEU A 100 -9.59 -4.01 -3.56
CA LEU A 100 -9.51 -5.30 -2.88
C LEU A 100 -10.63 -6.24 -3.33
N PHE A 101 -11.83 -5.70 -3.49
CA PHE A 101 -13.02 -6.44 -3.91
C PHE A 101 -13.47 -6.06 -5.31
N PHE A 102 -13.33 -4.78 -5.70
CA PHE A 102 -13.66 -4.27 -7.03
C PHE A 102 -12.61 -3.27 -7.51
N THR A 103 -12.07 -3.52 -8.70
CA THR A 103 -10.94 -2.74 -9.24
C THR A 103 -11.37 -1.39 -9.79
N GLU A 104 -10.46 -0.40 -9.73
CA GLU A 104 -10.67 0.92 -10.34
C GLU A 104 -10.79 0.84 -11.87
N ARG A 105 -9.93 0.04 -12.51
CA ARG A 105 -9.88 -0.08 -13.96
C ARG A 105 -11.18 -0.62 -14.56
N ARG A 106 -11.89 -1.49 -13.82
CA ARG A 106 -13.18 -2.07 -14.20
C ARG A 106 -14.09 -2.07 -12.97
N PRO A 107 -14.77 -0.96 -12.71
CA PRO A 107 -15.68 -0.85 -11.56
C PRO A 107 -16.71 -1.99 -11.55
N GLY A 108 -16.96 -2.55 -10.38
CA GLY A 108 -17.82 -3.72 -10.21
C GLY A 108 -17.18 -5.07 -10.57
N THR A 109 -15.95 -5.07 -11.09
CA THR A 109 -15.23 -6.31 -11.42
C THR A 109 -14.17 -6.60 -10.36
N PRO A 110 -14.16 -7.80 -9.76
CA PRO A 110 -13.13 -8.19 -8.81
C PRO A 110 -11.76 -8.33 -9.49
N PRO A 111 -10.67 -8.18 -8.73
CA PRO A 111 -9.34 -8.51 -9.24
C PRO A 111 -9.23 -10.01 -9.54
N PRO A 112 -8.20 -10.44 -10.31
CA PRO A 112 -7.92 -11.85 -10.52
C PRO A 112 -7.86 -12.61 -9.18
N PRO A 113 -8.39 -13.85 -9.10
CA PRO A 113 -8.55 -14.58 -7.83
C PRO A 113 -7.26 -14.70 -7.01
N GLU A 114 -6.15 -15.05 -7.65
CA GLU A 114 -4.84 -15.18 -6.98
C GLU A 114 -4.38 -13.85 -6.37
N ARG A 115 -4.52 -12.77 -7.12
CA ARG A 115 -4.21 -11.42 -6.64
C ARG A 115 -5.12 -11.04 -5.48
N GLN A 116 -6.42 -11.31 -5.58
CA GLN A 116 -7.38 -11.00 -4.53
C GLN A 116 -7.05 -11.74 -3.24
N VAL A 117 -6.81 -13.04 -3.29
CA VAL A 117 -6.44 -13.85 -2.13
C VAL A 117 -5.17 -13.31 -1.46
N ARG A 118 -4.15 -12.99 -2.26
CA ARG A 118 -2.91 -12.41 -1.75
C ARG A 118 -3.14 -11.05 -1.07
N MET A 119 -3.88 -10.16 -1.72
CA MET A 119 -4.17 -8.83 -1.17
C MET A 119 -4.96 -8.92 0.12
N ILE A 120 -5.97 -9.79 0.19
CA ILE A 120 -6.76 -10.04 1.41
C ILE A 120 -5.84 -10.56 2.53
N GLY A 121 -5.00 -11.55 2.25
CA GLY A 121 -4.06 -12.09 3.22
C GLY A 121 -3.12 -11.04 3.80
N LEU A 122 -2.58 -10.15 2.96
CA LEU A 122 -1.73 -9.04 3.40
C LEU A 122 -2.50 -7.99 4.21
N ALA A 123 -3.74 -7.70 3.84
CA ALA A 123 -4.60 -6.78 4.59
C ALA A 123 -4.97 -7.35 5.97
N GLU A 124 -5.31 -8.63 6.06
CA GLU A 124 -5.56 -9.33 7.33
C GLU A 124 -4.29 -9.37 8.19
N PHE A 125 -3.14 -9.60 7.57
CA PHE A 125 -1.84 -9.55 8.26
C PHE A 125 -1.57 -8.16 8.84
N ALA A 126 -1.82 -7.07 8.08
CA ALA A 126 -1.70 -5.71 8.58
C ALA A 126 -2.59 -5.49 9.81
N LYS A 127 -3.87 -5.88 9.73
CA LYS A 127 -4.82 -5.77 10.84
C LYS A 127 -4.36 -6.55 12.07
N LYS A 128 -3.90 -7.79 11.88
CA LYS A 128 -3.37 -8.63 12.99
C LYS A 128 -2.19 -7.96 13.70
N ASN A 129 -1.44 -7.12 12.99
CA ASN A 129 -0.31 -6.35 13.53
C ASN A 129 -0.70 -4.94 14.01
N GLY A 130 -1.98 -4.67 14.23
CA GLY A 130 -2.47 -3.42 14.83
C GLY A 130 -2.63 -2.25 13.87
N ILE A 131 -2.44 -2.46 12.55
CA ILE A 131 -2.66 -1.42 11.54
C ILE A 131 -4.14 -1.39 11.19
N ARG A 132 -4.75 -0.21 11.22
CA ARG A 132 -6.13 -0.02 10.79
C ARG A 132 -6.24 -0.17 9.28
N VAL A 133 -7.00 -1.14 8.81
CA VAL A 133 -7.20 -1.40 7.38
C VAL A 133 -8.48 -0.74 6.89
N MET A 134 -8.35 0.05 5.85
CA MET A 134 -9.45 0.63 5.10
C MET A 134 -9.44 0.05 3.69
N THR A 135 -10.60 -0.21 3.11
CA THR A 135 -10.70 -0.62 1.70
C THR A 135 -11.32 0.50 0.87
N LEU A 136 -10.78 0.68 -0.31
CA LEU A 136 -11.33 1.56 -1.32
C LEU A 136 -11.63 0.73 -2.56
N ASP A 137 -12.90 0.51 -2.83
CA ASP A 137 -13.38 -0.32 -3.92
C ASP A 137 -14.21 0.49 -4.90
N TYR A 138 -14.26 0.05 -6.15
CA TYR A 138 -14.91 0.77 -7.23
C TYR A 138 -16.09 -0.02 -7.77
N GLY A 139 -17.30 0.53 -7.64
CA GLY A 139 -18.52 -0.10 -8.10
C GLY A 139 -19.70 0.84 -8.00
N SER A 140 -20.66 0.67 -8.89
CA SER A 140 -21.92 1.39 -8.89
C SER A 140 -23.05 0.45 -8.46
N GLY A 141 -24.05 1.02 -7.81
CA GLY A 141 -25.22 0.29 -7.37
C GLY A 141 -25.11 -0.41 -6.02
N PRO A 142 -26.27 -0.68 -5.41
CA PRO A 142 -26.36 -1.23 -4.07
C PRO A 142 -25.65 -2.58 -3.91
N GLU A 143 -25.73 -3.42 -4.93
CA GLU A 143 -25.14 -4.78 -4.92
C GLU A 143 -23.62 -4.78 -4.75
N HIS A 144 -22.92 -3.88 -5.43
CA HIS A 144 -21.47 -3.75 -5.28
C HIS A 144 -21.10 -3.18 -3.91
N VAL A 145 -21.86 -2.17 -3.45
CA VAL A 145 -21.67 -1.57 -2.13
C VAL A 145 -21.89 -2.61 -1.03
N ASP A 146 -23.00 -3.34 -1.08
CA ASP A 146 -23.35 -4.34 -0.06
C ASP A 146 -22.34 -5.48 -0.05
N LYS A 147 -21.91 -5.96 -1.22
CA LYS A 147 -20.91 -7.04 -1.32
C LYS A 147 -19.56 -6.61 -0.77
N ALA A 148 -19.00 -5.50 -1.25
CA ALA A 148 -17.69 -5.04 -0.78
C ALA A 148 -17.70 -4.72 0.72
N ARG A 149 -18.75 -4.04 1.18
CA ARG A 149 -18.95 -3.70 2.59
C ARG A 149 -19.10 -4.93 3.46
N GLY A 150 -19.90 -5.92 3.02
CA GLY A 150 -20.07 -7.19 3.73
C GLY A 150 -18.74 -7.94 3.86
N GLU A 151 -17.96 -8.03 2.78
CA GLU A 151 -16.64 -8.66 2.80
C GLU A 151 -15.65 -7.94 3.71
N ALA A 152 -15.62 -6.61 3.67
CA ALA A 152 -14.77 -5.78 4.51
C ALA A 152 -15.17 -5.91 6.00
N ASN A 153 -16.47 -5.79 6.30
CA ASN A 153 -16.97 -5.88 7.67
C ASN A 153 -16.69 -7.23 8.33
N ARG A 154 -16.84 -8.33 7.59
CA ARG A 154 -16.50 -9.67 8.12
C ARG A 154 -15.04 -9.78 8.56
N ARG A 155 -14.17 -9.02 7.93
CA ARG A 155 -12.73 -8.95 8.26
C ARG A 155 -12.39 -7.83 9.24
N GLY A 156 -13.38 -6.98 9.58
CA GLY A 156 -13.20 -5.81 10.43
C GLY A 156 -12.34 -4.74 9.75
N PHE A 157 -12.51 -4.58 8.44
CA PHE A 157 -11.96 -3.48 7.66
C PHE A 157 -12.98 -2.35 7.54
N ILE A 158 -12.50 -1.13 7.32
CA ILE A 158 -13.31 0.03 7.02
C ILE A 158 -13.54 0.08 5.51
N SER A 159 -14.79 0.06 5.07
CA SER A 159 -15.11 0.02 3.64
C SER A 159 -15.56 1.38 3.12
N LEU A 160 -14.97 1.79 1.99
CA LEU A 160 -15.49 2.82 1.11
C LEU A 160 -15.65 2.22 -0.28
N VAL A 161 -16.83 2.37 -0.85
CA VAL A 161 -17.12 2.01 -2.24
C VAL A 161 -17.54 3.27 -2.98
N THR A 162 -16.93 3.51 -4.14
CA THR A 162 -17.22 4.67 -4.98
C THR A 162 -17.35 4.26 -6.44
N ASP A 163 -18.13 4.98 -7.20
CA ASP A 163 -18.26 4.82 -8.65
C ASP A 163 -17.31 5.74 -9.45
N ARG A 164 -16.54 6.57 -8.75
CA ARG A 164 -15.72 7.63 -9.33
C ARG A 164 -14.28 7.60 -8.81
N PRO A 165 -13.34 8.08 -9.61
CA PRO A 165 -12.03 8.45 -9.09
C PRO A 165 -12.21 9.43 -7.90
N LEU A 166 -11.41 9.28 -6.85
CA LEU A 166 -11.46 10.14 -5.67
C LEU A 166 -10.94 11.58 -5.95
N ILE A 167 -11.50 12.22 -6.97
CA ILE A 167 -11.17 13.60 -7.37
C ILE A 167 -12.13 14.59 -6.70
N ASP A 168 -13.36 14.16 -6.44
CA ASP A 168 -14.39 15.00 -5.85
C ASP A 168 -14.82 14.46 -4.48
N MET A 169 -14.35 15.14 -3.43
CA MET A 169 -14.69 14.81 -2.04
C MET A 169 -16.16 15.10 -1.69
N ALA A 170 -16.84 15.95 -2.47
CA ALA A 170 -18.25 16.28 -2.23
C ALA A 170 -19.19 15.13 -2.56
N ALA A 171 -18.73 14.16 -3.33
CA ALA A 171 -19.50 13.00 -3.77
C ALA A 171 -19.26 11.74 -2.93
N LEU A 172 -18.69 11.84 -1.73
CA LEU A 172 -18.50 10.69 -0.86
C LEU A 172 -19.86 10.09 -0.45
N PRO A 173 -20.04 8.77 -0.58
CA PRO A 173 -21.29 8.15 -0.20
C PRO A 173 -21.50 8.25 1.32
N ILE A 174 -22.68 8.70 1.72
CA ILE A 174 -23.09 8.72 3.12
C ILE A 174 -23.73 7.36 3.43
N TYR A 175 -23.05 6.57 4.24
CA TYR A 175 -23.63 5.31 4.71
C TYR A 175 -24.60 5.55 5.87
N PRO A 176 -25.80 4.96 5.85
CA PRO A 176 -26.84 5.20 6.85
C PRO A 176 -26.46 4.72 8.27
N LYS A 177 -25.48 3.82 8.36
CA LYS A 177 -24.88 3.43 9.64
C LYS A 177 -23.36 3.58 9.52
N ARG A 178 -22.79 4.39 10.40
CA ARG A 178 -21.33 4.48 10.51
C ARG A 178 -20.79 3.09 10.91
N PRO A 179 -19.84 2.50 10.16
CA PRO A 179 -19.32 1.17 10.48
C PRO A 179 -18.52 1.13 11.79
N PHE A 180 -18.25 2.26 12.37
CA PHE A 180 -17.45 2.41 13.58
C PHE A 180 -18.20 3.29 14.53
N GLY A 181 -19.26 2.87 15.12
CA GLY A 181 -19.84 3.59 16.23
C GLY A 181 -19.34 5.05 16.40
N GLU A 182 -19.81 5.77 17.26
CA GLU A 182 -19.59 7.20 17.43
C GLU A 182 -18.16 7.62 17.81
N ASN A 183 -17.15 6.90 17.41
CA ASN A 183 -15.74 7.19 17.71
C ASN A 183 -15.15 8.40 17.00
N ALA A 184 -15.98 9.23 16.41
CA ALA A 184 -15.50 10.39 15.68
C ALA A 184 -15.60 11.69 16.51
N THR A 185 -15.99 11.60 17.75
CA THR A 185 -16.07 12.77 18.62
C THR A 185 -15.32 12.53 19.92
N SER A 186 -14.03 12.71 19.87
CA SER A 186 -13.22 13.17 21.00
C SER A 186 -11.84 13.57 20.50
#